data_291d9169e1759fa0ddf9c7e77ad689e2
#
_entry.id   291d9169e1759fa0ddf9c7e77ad689e2
#
_cell.length_a   1.000
_cell.length_b   1.000
_cell.length_c   1.000
_cell.angle_alpha   90.00
_cell.angle_beta   90.00
_cell.angle_gamma   90.00
#
_symmetry.space_group_name_H-M   'P 1'
#
loop_
_entity.id
_entity.type
_entity.pdbx_description
1 polymer ?
#
loop_
_entity_poly.entity_id
_entity_poly.type
_entity_poly.pdbx_seq_one_letter_code
_entity_poly.pdbx_strand_id
1 'polypeptide(L)'
;MSNSTDKSFRDVEFGEELPEIQPDISLDNVKLFVRSALMWAPRFIDHEAAREAGLPGAIVPGIMSQGILVALIHRWAPNAKILNVDTIFRAPLIVDTKPVASGVVTELDEESKVIEIDLMLKNEKGETPVVGTARISF
;
A
#
# COMPACT_ATOMS: atom_id res chain seq x y z
N MET A 1 29.38 6.15 6.04
CA MET A 1 28.84 6.82 4.85
C MET A 1 27.31 6.84 4.93
N SER A 2 26.75 8.02 4.86
CA SER A 2 25.28 8.11 4.94
C SER A 2 24.64 7.57 3.66
N ASN A 3 23.54 6.87 3.80
CA ASN A 3 22.77 6.42 2.68
C ASN A 3 22.05 7.62 2.07
N SER A 4 22.22 7.86 0.76
CA SER A 4 21.60 8.99 0.06
C SER A 4 20.06 8.93 0.08
N THR A 5 19.47 7.75 0.40
CA THR A 5 18.01 7.59 0.50
C THR A 5 17.47 7.87 1.89
N ASP A 6 18.34 7.97 2.90
CA ASP A 6 17.91 8.31 4.25
C ASP A 6 17.38 9.74 4.29
N LYS A 7 16.30 9.91 5.03
CA LYS A 7 15.62 11.20 5.15
C LYS A 7 15.54 11.64 6.61
N SER A 8 15.34 12.93 6.78
CA SER A 8 14.99 13.52 8.06
C SER A 8 13.71 14.35 7.88
N PHE A 9 13.14 14.80 8.98
CA PHE A 9 11.95 15.65 8.93
C PHE A 9 12.16 16.89 8.03
N ARG A 10 13.35 17.45 8.03
CA ARG A 10 13.65 18.66 7.24
C ARG A 10 13.67 18.42 5.74
N ASP A 11 13.85 17.17 5.32
CA ASP A 11 13.92 16.82 3.91
C ASP A 11 12.53 16.64 3.28
N VAL A 12 11.47 16.70 4.08
CA VAL A 12 10.11 16.46 3.62
C VAL A 12 9.34 17.75 3.51
N GLU A 13 8.65 17.93 2.40
CA GLU A 13 7.85 19.12 2.14
C GLU A 13 6.36 18.80 2.16
N PHE A 14 5.55 19.76 2.60
CA PHE A 14 4.10 19.66 2.53
C PHE A 14 3.67 19.52 1.06
N GLY A 15 2.80 18.57 0.79
CA GLY A 15 2.34 18.31 -0.57
C GLY A 15 3.29 17.47 -1.41
N GLU A 16 4.41 17.05 -0.84
CA GLU A 16 5.36 16.20 -1.57
C GLU A 16 4.69 14.88 -1.94
N GLU A 17 4.87 14.47 -3.20
CA GLU A 17 4.36 13.19 -3.69
C GLU A 17 5.43 12.12 -3.53
N LEU A 18 5.04 10.97 -3.00
CA LEU A 18 5.92 9.82 -2.97
C LEU A 18 6.06 9.25 -4.38
N PRO A 19 7.25 8.74 -4.76
CA PRO A 19 7.39 8.07 -6.05
C PRO A 19 6.43 6.90 -6.16
N GLU A 20 5.65 6.86 -7.23
CA GLU A 20 4.66 5.80 -7.45
C GLU A 20 5.34 4.46 -7.65
N ILE A 21 4.69 3.39 -7.19
CA ILE A 21 5.12 2.02 -7.46
C ILE A 21 3.98 1.23 -8.08
N GLN A 22 4.33 0.27 -8.92
CA GLN A 22 3.38 -0.69 -9.49
C GLN A 22 3.65 -2.04 -8.81
N PRO A 23 2.86 -2.41 -7.77
CA PRO A 23 3.10 -3.66 -7.06
C PRO A 23 2.77 -4.86 -7.91
N ASP A 24 3.49 -5.95 -7.67
CA ASP A 24 3.20 -7.23 -8.30
C ASP A 24 2.09 -7.93 -7.54
N ILE A 25 0.87 -7.88 -8.07
CA ILE A 25 -0.28 -8.61 -7.54
C ILE A 25 -0.72 -9.71 -8.50
N SER A 26 0.26 -10.31 -9.19
CA SER A 26 0.01 -11.51 -9.97
C SER A 26 -0.50 -12.63 -9.07
N LEU A 27 -1.22 -13.57 -9.67
CA LEU A 27 -1.75 -14.71 -8.93
C LEU A 27 -0.64 -15.47 -8.18
N ASP A 28 0.51 -15.65 -8.83
CA ASP A 28 1.64 -16.34 -8.21
C ASP A 28 2.15 -15.61 -6.95
N ASN A 29 2.25 -14.28 -7.04
CA ASN A 29 2.73 -13.51 -5.90
C ASN A 29 1.70 -13.47 -4.76
N VAL A 30 0.41 -13.36 -5.11
CA VAL A 30 -0.65 -13.40 -4.10
C VAL A 30 -0.70 -14.78 -3.43
N LYS A 31 -0.54 -15.86 -4.18
CA LYS A 31 -0.46 -17.22 -3.61
C LYS A 31 0.69 -17.33 -2.62
N LEU A 32 1.85 -16.75 -2.95
CA LEU A 32 3.01 -16.76 -2.06
C LEU A 32 2.69 -16.03 -0.74
N PHE A 33 2.06 -14.87 -0.84
CA PHE A 33 1.64 -14.12 0.35
C PHE A 33 0.64 -14.91 1.19
N VAL A 34 -0.40 -15.45 0.55
CA VAL A 34 -1.47 -16.21 1.22
C VAL A 34 -0.90 -17.42 1.94
N ARG A 35 0.03 -18.13 1.29
CA ARG A 35 0.72 -19.27 1.90
C ARG A 35 1.51 -18.84 3.13
N SER A 36 2.29 -17.77 3.01
CA SER A 36 3.15 -17.28 4.09
C SER A 36 2.33 -16.75 5.28
N ALA A 37 1.19 -16.14 4.99
CA ALA A 37 0.29 -15.58 6.01
C ALA A 37 -0.71 -16.60 6.56
N LEU A 38 -0.72 -17.82 6.02
CA LEU A 38 -1.68 -18.87 6.40
C LEU A 38 -3.14 -18.45 6.22
N MET A 39 -3.42 -17.72 5.13
CA MET A 39 -4.74 -17.17 4.83
C MET A 39 -5.42 -17.95 3.71
N TRP A 40 -5.59 -19.26 3.89
CA TRP A 40 -6.14 -20.14 2.86
C TRP A 40 -7.62 -19.86 2.62
N ALA A 41 -7.92 -19.10 1.57
CA ALA A 41 -9.29 -18.92 1.10
C ALA A 41 -9.29 -18.91 -0.42
N PRO A 42 -10.18 -19.70 -1.07
CA PRO A 42 -10.19 -19.81 -2.53
C PRO A 42 -10.34 -18.46 -3.26
N ARG A 43 -11.06 -17.50 -2.68
CA ARG A 43 -11.29 -16.19 -3.28
C ARG A 43 -9.99 -15.38 -3.48
N PHE A 44 -8.90 -15.73 -2.80
CA PHE A 44 -7.61 -15.05 -2.95
C PHE A 44 -6.73 -15.70 -4.02
N ILE A 45 -6.94 -16.97 -4.32
CA ILE A 45 -6.00 -17.77 -5.11
C ILE A 45 -6.61 -18.44 -6.33
N ASP A 46 -7.91 -18.24 -6.58
CA ASP A 46 -8.61 -18.89 -7.67
C ASP A 46 -9.67 -17.93 -8.23
N HIS A 47 -9.44 -17.46 -9.46
CA HIS A 47 -10.36 -16.52 -10.11
C HIS A 47 -11.76 -17.12 -10.28
N GLU A 48 -11.85 -18.40 -10.64
CA GLU A 48 -13.14 -19.05 -10.86
C GLU A 48 -13.92 -19.17 -9.55
N ALA A 49 -13.25 -19.61 -8.47
CA ALA A 49 -13.88 -19.71 -7.16
C ALA A 49 -14.35 -18.32 -6.67
N ALA A 50 -13.57 -17.29 -6.92
CA ALA A 50 -13.95 -15.92 -6.58
C ALA A 50 -15.20 -15.48 -7.34
N ARG A 51 -15.27 -15.80 -8.64
CA ARG A 51 -16.44 -15.47 -9.47
C ARG A 51 -17.69 -16.22 -9.02
N GLU A 52 -17.56 -17.46 -8.62
CA GLU A 52 -18.66 -18.24 -8.05
C GLU A 52 -19.17 -17.61 -6.76
N ALA A 53 -18.30 -16.94 -6.02
CA ALA A 53 -18.67 -16.20 -4.81
C ALA A 53 -19.23 -14.81 -5.09
N GLY A 54 -19.39 -14.42 -6.36
CA GLY A 54 -19.95 -13.13 -6.76
C GLY A 54 -18.92 -12.02 -6.96
N LEU A 55 -17.62 -12.34 -7.00
CA LEU A 55 -16.55 -11.35 -7.21
C LEU A 55 -16.13 -11.32 -8.68
N PRO A 56 -15.54 -10.22 -9.16
CA PRO A 56 -15.05 -10.14 -10.55
C PRO A 56 -13.88 -11.09 -10.84
N GLY A 57 -13.16 -11.51 -9.83
CA GLY A 57 -12.00 -12.39 -9.91
C GLY A 57 -11.40 -12.55 -8.53
N ALA A 58 -10.28 -13.26 -8.43
CA ALA A 58 -9.57 -13.39 -7.16
C ALA A 58 -9.19 -12.01 -6.63
N ILE A 59 -9.24 -11.84 -5.33
CA ILE A 59 -8.99 -10.54 -4.68
C ILE A 59 -7.72 -10.57 -3.86
N VAL A 60 -7.03 -9.45 -3.82
CA VAL A 60 -5.84 -9.27 -3.00
C VAL A 60 -6.28 -9.17 -1.53
N PRO A 61 -5.68 -9.95 -0.62
CA PRO A 61 -6.00 -9.81 0.80
C PRO A 61 -5.77 -8.38 1.29
N GLY A 62 -6.68 -7.87 2.12
CA GLY A 62 -6.57 -6.51 2.65
C GLY A 62 -5.25 -6.24 3.35
N ILE A 63 -4.77 -7.20 4.13
CA ILE A 63 -3.49 -7.06 4.84
C ILE A 63 -2.31 -6.97 3.86
N MET A 64 -2.39 -7.62 2.71
CA MET A 64 -1.37 -7.49 1.66
C MET A 64 -1.41 -6.09 1.05
N SER A 65 -2.60 -5.55 0.79
CA SER A 65 -2.75 -4.17 0.29
C SER A 65 -2.14 -3.17 1.26
N GLN A 66 -2.37 -3.33 2.55
CA GLN A 66 -1.75 -2.47 3.56
C GLN A 66 -0.23 -2.59 3.54
N GLY A 67 0.29 -3.80 3.40
CA GLY A 67 1.73 -4.03 3.28
C GLY A 67 2.34 -3.35 2.06
N ILE A 68 1.61 -3.29 0.95
CA ILE A 68 2.04 -2.59 -0.25
C ILE A 68 2.19 -1.09 0.04
N LEU A 69 1.24 -0.49 0.74
CA LEU A 69 1.29 0.93 1.08
C LEU A 69 2.44 1.23 2.06
N VAL A 70 2.70 0.34 3.01
CA VAL A 70 3.86 0.47 3.91
C VAL A 70 5.16 0.37 3.12
N ALA A 71 5.24 -0.55 2.15
CA ALA A 71 6.42 -0.67 1.28
C ALA A 71 6.65 0.60 0.47
N LEU A 72 5.60 1.27 0.03
CA LEU A 72 5.71 2.55 -0.66
C LEU A 72 6.40 3.59 0.23
N ILE A 73 6.01 3.67 1.50
CA ILE A 73 6.62 4.59 2.45
C ILE A 73 8.10 4.28 2.63
N HIS A 74 8.45 3.02 2.87
CA HIS A 74 9.83 2.61 3.10
C HIS A 74 10.70 2.72 1.86
N ARG A 75 10.13 2.67 0.68
CA ARG A 75 10.86 2.90 -0.55
C ARG A 75 11.25 4.37 -0.70
N TRP A 76 10.35 5.25 -0.29
CA TRP A 76 10.57 6.69 -0.29
C TRP A 76 11.47 7.13 0.88
N ALA A 77 11.28 6.55 2.06
CA ALA A 77 12.00 6.89 3.28
C ALA A 77 12.36 5.61 4.04
N PRO A 78 13.48 4.94 3.67
CA PRO A 78 13.86 3.65 4.27
C PRO A 78 14.02 3.68 5.78
N ASN A 79 14.42 4.82 6.34
CA ASN A 79 14.65 4.98 7.77
C ASN A 79 13.43 5.47 8.56
N ALA A 80 12.29 5.63 7.89
CA ALA A 80 11.06 6.10 8.56
C ALA A 80 10.56 5.06 9.57
N LYS A 81 10.07 5.57 10.70
CA LYS A 81 9.34 4.77 11.68
C LYS A 81 7.86 4.95 11.43
N ILE A 82 7.16 3.87 11.17
CA ILE A 82 5.71 3.88 10.99
C ILE A 82 5.07 3.90 12.38
N LEU A 83 4.39 4.98 12.72
CA LEU A 83 3.71 5.12 14.00
C LEU A 83 2.34 4.46 13.96
N ASN A 84 1.61 4.68 12.85
CA ASN A 84 0.35 3.99 12.60
C ASN A 84 -0.01 4.06 11.12
N VAL A 85 -0.81 3.11 10.68
CA VAL A 85 -1.38 3.08 9.34
C VAL A 85 -2.85 2.70 9.47
N ASP A 86 -3.72 3.56 8.94
CA ASP A 86 -5.15 3.28 8.86
C ASP A 86 -5.51 3.05 7.41
N THR A 87 -6.21 1.96 7.13
CA THR A 87 -6.57 1.58 5.77
C THR A 87 -8.07 1.40 5.65
N ILE A 88 -8.63 1.91 4.57
CA ILE A 88 -10.05 1.75 4.24
C ILE A 88 -10.13 0.98 2.93
N PHE A 89 -10.86 -0.13 2.96
CA PHE A 89 -11.09 -0.98 1.79
C PHE A 89 -12.47 -0.65 1.22
N ARG A 90 -12.49 0.08 0.10
CA ARG A 90 -13.72 0.55 -0.54
C ARG A 90 -14.29 -0.46 -1.53
N ALA A 91 -13.40 -1.22 -2.16
CA ALA A 91 -13.75 -2.22 -3.16
C ALA A 91 -12.64 -3.26 -3.22
N PRO A 92 -12.93 -4.46 -3.73
CA PRO A 92 -11.90 -5.47 -3.91
C PRO A 92 -10.83 -5.00 -4.92
N LEU A 93 -9.58 -5.26 -4.59
CA LEU A 93 -8.47 -5.10 -5.53
C LEU A 93 -8.29 -6.45 -6.21
N ILE A 94 -8.38 -6.48 -7.54
CA ILE A 94 -8.42 -7.74 -8.29
C ILE A 94 -7.01 -8.21 -8.62
N VAL A 95 -6.75 -9.49 -8.36
CA VAL A 95 -5.49 -10.17 -8.67
C VAL A 95 -5.26 -10.16 -10.18
N ASP A 96 -4.00 -10.15 -10.60
CA ASP A 96 -3.58 -10.10 -12.01
C ASP A 96 -3.89 -8.79 -12.73
N THR A 97 -4.18 -7.72 -11.99
CA THR A 97 -4.30 -6.38 -12.56
C THR A 97 -3.05 -5.57 -12.25
N LYS A 98 -3.00 -4.34 -12.75
CA LYS A 98 -1.82 -3.47 -12.61
C LYS A 98 -2.17 -2.18 -11.90
N PRO A 99 -2.38 -2.22 -10.57
CA PRO A 99 -2.65 -1.01 -9.82
C PRO A 99 -1.39 -0.18 -9.62
N VAL A 100 -1.58 1.06 -9.24
CA VAL A 100 -0.49 1.96 -8.87
C VAL A 100 -0.68 2.39 -7.42
N ALA A 101 0.37 2.25 -6.62
CA ALA A 101 0.40 2.76 -5.26
C ALA A 101 1.01 4.15 -5.26
N SER A 102 0.37 5.09 -4.61
CA SER A 102 0.82 6.48 -4.53
C SER A 102 0.56 7.06 -3.15
N GLY A 103 1.22 8.16 -2.85
CA GLY A 103 1.05 8.86 -1.58
C GLY A 103 1.44 10.31 -1.69
N VAL A 104 0.91 11.11 -0.77
CA VAL A 104 1.20 12.53 -0.71
C VAL A 104 1.28 12.97 0.76
N VAL A 105 2.26 13.81 1.06
CA VAL A 105 2.44 14.38 2.40
C VAL A 105 1.36 15.43 2.63
N THR A 106 0.53 15.22 3.65
CA THR A 106 -0.61 16.09 3.94
C THR A 106 -0.45 16.92 5.19
N GLU A 107 0.49 16.58 6.06
CA GLU A 107 0.72 17.34 7.28
C GLU A 107 2.15 17.17 7.78
N LEU A 108 2.73 18.27 8.27
CA LEU A 108 4.04 18.30 8.92
C LEU A 108 3.86 18.95 10.28
N ASP A 109 4.06 18.19 11.35
CA ASP A 109 4.00 18.72 12.71
C ASP A 109 5.42 19.03 13.19
N GLU A 110 5.76 20.31 13.22
CA GLU A 110 7.10 20.79 13.62
C GLU A 110 7.43 20.46 15.08
N GLU A 111 6.44 20.43 15.94
CA GLU A 111 6.65 20.20 17.37
C GLU A 111 6.98 18.73 17.64
N SER A 112 6.18 17.81 17.13
CA SER A 112 6.37 16.37 17.34
C SER A 112 7.30 15.74 16.32
N LYS A 113 7.61 16.44 15.22
CA LYS A 113 8.35 15.90 14.07
C LYS A 113 7.66 14.71 13.44
N VAL A 114 6.33 14.70 13.48
CA VAL A 114 5.50 13.66 12.86
C VAL A 114 5.01 14.15 11.51
N ILE A 115 5.02 13.24 10.54
CA ILE A 115 4.56 13.50 9.17
C ILE A 115 3.34 12.62 8.91
N GLU A 116 2.29 13.22 8.34
CA GLU A 116 1.11 12.50 7.91
C GLU A 116 1.10 12.37 6.40
N ILE A 117 0.75 11.18 5.91
CA ILE A 117 0.78 10.83 4.49
C ILE A 117 -0.55 10.19 4.11
N ASP A 118 -1.19 10.71 3.07
CA ASP A 118 -2.32 10.03 2.45
C ASP A 118 -1.80 9.04 1.43
N LEU A 119 -2.38 7.83 1.42
CA LEU A 119 -1.96 6.71 0.60
C LEU A 119 -3.13 6.19 -0.22
N MET A 120 -2.86 5.64 -1.38
CA MET A 120 -3.90 5.00 -2.19
C MET A 120 -3.35 3.93 -3.12
N LEU A 121 -4.19 2.95 -3.43
CA LEU A 121 -4.02 2.05 -4.55
C LEU A 121 -5.07 2.40 -5.58
N LYS A 122 -4.64 2.74 -6.78
CA LYS A 122 -5.52 3.11 -7.88
C LYS A 122 -5.50 1.97 -8.90
N ASN A 123 -6.70 1.51 -9.32
CA ASN A 123 -6.78 0.47 -10.33
C ASN A 123 -6.66 1.04 -11.75
N GLU A 124 -6.69 0.17 -12.75
CA GLU A 124 -6.54 0.57 -14.15
C GLU A 124 -7.66 1.47 -14.67
N LYS A 125 -8.81 1.48 -13.99
CA LYS A 125 -9.95 2.33 -14.32
C LYS A 125 -9.88 3.71 -13.66
N GLY A 126 -8.84 3.96 -12.86
CA GLY A 126 -8.70 5.21 -12.13
C GLY A 126 -9.46 5.26 -10.82
N GLU A 127 -10.05 4.15 -10.40
CA GLU A 127 -10.74 4.05 -9.12
C GLU A 127 -9.74 3.76 -8.01
N THR A 128 -10.09 4.11 -6.77
CA THR A 128 -9.23 3.90 -5.60
C THR A 128 -9.86 2.89 -4.64
N PRO A 129 -9.71 1.58 -4.92
CA PRO A 129 -10.31 0.55 -4.06
C PRO A 129 -9.74 0.53 -2.65
N VAL A 130 -8.51 1.01 -2.47
CA VAL A 130 -7.85 1.06 -1.16
C VAL A 130 -7.30 2.46 -0.94
N VAL A 131 -7.64 3.06 0.17
CA VAL A 131 -7.07 4.34 0.61
C VAL A 131 -6.58 4.19 2.04
N GLY A 132 -5.65 5.03 2.43
CA GLY A 132 -5.12 4.98 3.78
C GLY A 132 -4.47 6.28 4.21
N THR A 133 -4.13 6.34 5.48
CA THR A 133 -3.39 7.42 6.09
C THR A 133 -2.32 6.83 6.98
N ALA A 134 -1.11 7.34 6.91
CA ALA A 134 -0.02 6.90 7.76
C ALA A 134 0.57 8.10 8.50
N ARG A 135 1.08 7.82 9.70
CA ARG A 135 1.86 8.78 10.47
C ARG A 135 3.23 8.17 10.70
N ILE A 136 4.25 8.94 10.39
CA ILE A 136 5.64 8.49 10.48
C ILE A 136 6.50 9.50 11.23
N SER A 137 7.64 9.02 11.71
CA SER A 137 8.71 9.86 12.27
C SER A 137 10.06 9.31 11.81
N PHE A 138 11.11 10.05 12.12
CA PHE A 138 12.47 9.63 11.78
C PHE A 138 13.33 9.46 13.01
#